data_743a7e4a438129c7458fbc6e42662d8a
#
_entry.id   743a7e4a438129c7458fbc6e42662d8a
#
_cell.length_a   1.000
_cell.length_b   1.000
_cell.length_c   1.000
_cell.angle_alpha   90.00
_cell.angle_beta   90.00
_cell.angle_gamma   90.00
#
_symmetry.space_group_name_H-M   'P 1'
#
loop_
_entity.id
_entity.type
_entity.pdbx_description
1 polymer ?
#
loop_
_entity_poly.entity_id
_entity_poly.type
_entity_poly.pdbx_seq_one_letter_code
_entity_poly.pdbx_strand_id
1 'polypeptide(L)'
;MIDFHIKKIYNDCLAFGTELDGEKAKQLNLYGNLLLCWNEKINLTAITDPEEVLYKHFYDCLLFLKHIKLPQNAAIIDVGTGAGFPGMVLKIARPDLNVTLLDSLNKRLLFLNDVTEHLGLSGIKTVHMRAEDGGRAAQFRE
;
A
#
# COMPACT_ATOMS: atom_id res chain seq x y z
N MET A 1 11.75 10.88 -13.27
CA MET A 1 10.75 10.09 -12.53
C MET A 1 9.44 10.06 -13.32
N ILE A 2 8.79 8.90 -13.38
CA ILE A 2 7.52 8.76 -14.09
C ILE A 2 6.41 9.48 -13.31
N ASP A 3 5.54 10.19 -14.03
CA ASP A 3 4.34 10.78 -13.44
C ASP A 3 3.17 9.80 -13.61
N PHE A 4 2.59 9.35 -12.49
CA PHE A 4 1.44 8.45 -12.49
C PHE A 4 0.11 9.19 -12.59
N HIS A 5 0.16 10.54 -12.61
CA HIS A 5 -1.03 11.39 -12.72
C HIS A 5 -2.07 11.12 -11.63
N ILE A 6 -1.62 11.13 -10.39
CA ILE A 6 -2.49 10.87 -9.23
C ILE A 6 -3.69 11.84 -9.19
N LYS A 7 -3.53 13.04 -9.73
CA LYS A 7 -4.61 14.03 -9.80
C LYS A 7 -5.86 13.52 -10.52
N LYS A 8 -5.70 12.56 -11.44
CA LYS A 8 -6.84 12.02 -12.19
C LYS A 8 -7.87 11.34 -11.29
N ILE A 9 -7.46 10.83 -10.13
CA ILE A 9 -8.37 10.16 -9.19
C ILE A 9 -8.71 11.01 -7.97
N TYR A 10 -8.23 12.25 -7.92
CA TYR A 10 -8.44 13.12 -6.75
C TYR A 10 -9.92 13.34 -6.44
N ASN A 11 -10.71 13.76 -7.43
CA ASN A 11 -12.12 14.07 -7.21
C ASN A 11 -12.94 12.82 -6.87
N ASP A 12 -12.63 11.68 -7.51
CA ASP A 12 -13.31 10.42 -7.22
C ASP A 12 -13.09 9.98 -5.79
N CYS A 13 -11.84 10.09 -5.31
CA CYS A 13 -11.51 9.73 -3.93
C CYS A 13 -12.10 10.72 -2.94
N LEU A 14 -12.10 12.01 -3.26
CA LEU A 14 -12.68 13.03 -2.41
C LEU A 14 -14.19 12.78 -2.20
N ALA A 15 -14.87 12.30 -3.23
CA ALA A 15 -16.30 12.02 -3.18
C ALA A 15 -16.65 10.96 -2.13
N PHE A 16 -15.75 10.05 -1.78
CA PHE A 16 -15.98 9.08 -0.70
C PHE A 16 -15.15 9.37 0.57
N GLY A 17 -14.69 10.59 0.71
CA GLY A 17 -14.10 11.06 1.96
C GLY A 17 -12.59 10.92 2.09
N THR A 18 -11.89 10.57 1.00
CA THR A 18 -10.43 10.44 1.01
C THR A 18 -9.80 11.55 0.18
N GLU A 19 -9.16 12.48 0.85
CA GLU A 19 -8.45 13.56 0.17
C GLU A 19 -7.00 13.17 -0.08
N LEU A 20 -6.63 13.04 -1.36
CA LEU A 20 -5.26 12.79 -1.79
C LEU A 20 -4.54 14.14 -1.96
N ASP A 21 -4.16 14.74 -0.84
CA ASP A 21 -3.46 16.05 -0.86
C ASP A 21 -2.08 15.93 -1.54
N GLY A 22 -1.36 17.05 -1.60
CA GLY A 22 -0.07 17.10 -2.29
C GLY A 22 0.95 16.11 -1.75
N GLU A 23 1.00 15.90 -0.43
CA GLU A 23 1.93 14.96 0.19
C GLU A 23 1.57 13.51 -0.15
N LYS A 24 0.30 13.15 -0.03
CA LYS A 24 -0.17 11.81 -0.34
C LYS A 24 0.01 11.49 -1.83
N ALA A 25 -0.25 12.46 -2.70
CA ALA A 25 -0.04 12.30 -4.13
C ALA A 25 1.44 12.05 -4.45
N LYS A 26 2.35 12.79 -3.81
CA LYS A 26 3.78 12.56 -3.95
C LYS A 26 4.20 11.18 -3.47
N GLN A 27 3.66 10.73 -2.35
CA GLN A 27 3.97 9.41 -1.80
C GLN A 27 3.49 8.30 -2.73
N LEU A 28 2.28 8.41 -3.27
CA LEU A 28 1.77 7.43 -4.23
C LEU A 28 2.62 7.41 -5.50
N ASN A 29 3.02 8.58 -5.99
CA ASN A 29 3.84 8.66 -7.19
C ASN A 29 5.23 8.04 -6.97
N LEU A 30 5.85 8.30 -5.84
CA LEU A 30 7.14 7.72 -5.49
C LEU A 30 7.01 6.20 -5.32
N TYR A 31 5.96 5.74 -4.66
CA TYR A 31 5.68 4.32 -4.51
C TYR A 31 5.57 3.63 -5.88
N GLY A 32 4.83 4.24 -6.81
CA GLY A 32 4.71 3.72 -8.18
C GLY A 32 6.06 3.60 -8.88
N ASN A 33 6.92 4.60 -8.73
CA ASN A 33 8.26 4.58 -9.31
C ASN A 33 9.13 3.49 -8.70
N LEU A 34 9.10 3.33 -7.39
CA LEU A 34 9.84 2.26 -6.71
C LEU A 34 9.31 0.88 -7.14
N LEU A 35 7.99 0.75 -7.28
CA LEU A 35 7.37 -0.49 -7.74
C LEU A 35 7.90 -0.91 -9.11
N LEU A 36 7.92 0.00 -10.07
CA LEU A 36 8.39 -0.31 -11.41
C LEU A 36 9.89 -0.61 -11.44
N CYS A 37 10.67 0.11 -10.63
CA CYS A 37 12.10 -0.11 -10.52
C CYS A 37 12.41 -1.51 -9.96
N TRP A 38 11.79 -1.87 -8.85
CA TRP A 38 11.98 -3.19 -8.23
C TRP A 38 11.44 -4.31 -9.09
N ASN A 39 10.35 -4.05 -9.82
CA ASN A 39 9.70 -5.06 -10.66
C ASN A 39 10.61 -5.57 -11.78
N GLU A 40 11.62 -4.81 -12.17
CA GLU A 40 12.62 -5.25 -13.13
C GLU A 40 13.49 -6.38 -12.58
N LYS A 41 13.62 -6.49 -11.26
CA LYS A 41 14.47 -7.46 -10.58
C LYS A 41 13.70 -8.61 -9.97
N ILE A 42 12.51 -8.33 -9.44
CA ILE A 42 11.64 -9.33 -8.82
C ILE A 42 10.21 -9.14 -9.34
N ASN A 43 9.47 -10.21 -9.44
CA ASN A 43 8.10 -10.16 -9.95
C ASN A 43 7.14 -9.68 -8.86
N LEU A 44 6.85 -8.38 -8.86
CA LEU A 44 5.90 -7.76 -7.93
C LEU A 44 4.51 -7.65 -8.54
N THR A 45 4.43 -7.30 -9.81
CA THR A 45 3.17 -7.13 -10.53
C THR A 45 3.37 -7.38 -12.03
N ALA A 46 2.34 -7.92 -12.69
CA ALA A 46 2.31 -8.02 -14.15
C ALA A 46 1.91 -6.69 -14.81
N ILE A 47 1.34 -5.77 -14.03
CA ILE A 47 0.88 -4.47 -14.52
C ILE A 47 2.03 -3.48 -14.42
N THR A 48 2.53 -3.01 -15.56
CA THR A 48 3.68 -2.10 -15.63
C THR A 48 3.38 -0.76 -16.29
N ASP A 49 2.22 -0.62 -16.92
CA ASP A 49 1.81 0.65 -17.49
C ASP A 49 1.38 1.61 -16.36
N PRO A 50 1.92 2.85 -16.32
CA PRO A 50 1.60 3.78 -15.23
C PRO A 50 0.11 4.08 -15.06
N GLU A 51 -0.65 4.21 -16.15
CA GLU A 51 -2.08 4.46 -16.06
C GLU A 51 -2.81 3.23 -15.48
N GLU A 52 -2.40 2.03 -15.86
CA GLU A 52 -2.98 0.82 -15.29
C GLU A 52 -2.63 0.67 -13.81
N VAL A 53 -1.42 1.03 -13.40
CA VAL A 53 -1.05 1.03 -11.97
C VAL A 53 -1.94 2.00 -11.21
N LEU A 54 -2.19 3.19 -11.76
CA LEU A 54 -3.04 4.19 -11.13
C LEU A 54 -4.44 3.64 -10.87
N TYR A 55 -5.07 3.02 -11.86
CA TYR A 55 -6.47 2.57 -11.74
C TYR A 55 -6.61 1.17 -11.18
N LYS A 56 -5.81 0.22 -11.63
CA LYS A 56 -5.96 -1.18 -11.24
C LYS A 56 -5.29 -1.52 -9.90
N HIS A 57 -4.33 -0.71 -9.48
CA HIS A 57 -3.67 -0.89 -8.19
C HIS A 57 -4.08 0.20 -7.20
N PHE A 58 -3.72 1.46 -7.46
CA PHE A 58 -3.93 2.52 -6.47
C PHE A 58 -5.41 2.81 -6.25
N TYR A 59 -6.13 3.13 -7.30
CA TYR A 59 -7.55 3.48 -7.17
C TYR A 59 -8.37 2.30 -6.65
N ASP A 60 -8.10 1.11 -7.15
CA ASP A 60 -8.79 -0.11 -6.72
C ASP A 60 -8.62 -0.34 -5.21
N CYS A 61 -7.40 -0.16 -4.70
CA CYS A 61 -7.15 -0.26 -3.25
C CYS A 61 -7.87 0.84 -2.47
N LEU A 62 -7.90 2.07 -3.00
CA LEU A 62 -8.56 3.19 -2.34
C LEU A 62 -10.08 3.02 -2.26
N LEU A 63 -10.68 2.30 -3.20
CA LEU A 63 -12.10 1.96 -3.16
C LEU A 63 -12.48 1.18 -1.89
N PHE A 64 -11.53 0.47 -1.29
CA PHE A 64 -11.74 -0.20 -0.01
C PHE A 64 -12.25 0.79 1.04
N LEU A 65 -11.71 2.02 1.05
CA LEU A 65 -12.10 3.06 2.01
C LEU A 65 -13.51 3.61 1.74
N LYS A 66 -14.01 3.45 0.52
CA LYS A 66 -15.39 3.80 0.19
C LYS A 66 -16.39 2.84 0.85
N HIS A 67 -16.01 1.57 0.93
CA HIS A 67 -16.94 0.51 1.37
C HIS A 67 -16.78 0.11 2.83
N ILE A 68 -15.60 0.37 3.42
CA ILE A 68 -15.30 -0.03 4.80
C ILE A 68 -14.86 1.19 5.59
N LYS A 69 -15.56 1.49 6.67
CA LYS A 69 -15.17 2.55 7.60
C LYS A 69 -14.15 1.98 8.58
N LEU A 70 -12.94 2.52 8.52
CA LEU A 70 -11.91 2.19 9.48
C LEU A 70 -11.86 3.25 10.57
N PRO A 71 -11.99 2.87 11.85
CA PRO A 71 -11.87 3.83 12.96
C PRO A 71 -10.52 4.54 12.94
N GLN A 72 -10.47 5.69 13.59
CA GLN A 72 -9.21 6.43 13.79
C GLN A 72 -8.19 5.52 14.47
N ASN A 73 -6.97 5.50 13.96
CA ASN A 73 -5.86 4.69 14.48
C ASN A 73 -6.10 3.16 14.42
N ALA A 74 -7.00 2.71 13.55
CA ALA A 74 -7.29 1.28 13.43
C ALA A 74 -6.01 0.49 13.11
N ALA A 75 -5.91 -0.72 13.68
CA ALA A 75 -4.85 -1.66 13.34
C ALA A 75 -5.34 -2.59 12.25
N ILE A 76 -4.58 -2.70 11.16
CA ILE A 76 -4.91 -3.62 10.07
C ILE A 76 -3.73 -4.53 9.75
N ILE A 77 -4.05 -5.75 9.33
CA ILE A 77 -3.05 -6.72 8.90
C ILE A 77 -3.38 -7.10 7.47
N ASP A 78 -2.41 -6.88 6.58
CA ASP A 78 -2.53 -7.26 5.17
C ASP A 78 -1.78 -8.57 4.97
N VAL A 79 -2.52 -9.67 4.88
CA VAL A 79 -1.96 -11.03 4.77
C VAL A 79 -1.71 -11.35 3.30
N GLY A 80 -0.47 -11.75 2.97
CA GLY A 80 -0.10 -11.98 1.59
C GLY A 80 -0.06 -10.69 0.79
N THR A 81 0.55 -9.65 1.38
CA THR A 81 0.50 -8.28 0.85
C THR A 81 1.12 -8.11 -0.53
N GLY A 82 2.06 -8.99 -0.93
CA GLY A 82 2.72 -8.91 -2.22
C GLY A 82 3.46 -7.59 -2.41
N ALA A 83 3.03 -6.81 -3.39
CA ALA A 83 3.60 -5.50 -3.68
C ALA A 83 3.08 -4.38 -2.76
N GLY A 84 2.32 -4.74 -1.71
CA GLY A 84 1.78 -3.77 -0.76
C GLY A 84 0.32 -3.40 -1.02
N PHE A 85 -0.40 -4.22 -1.73
CA PHE A 85 -1.79 -3.97 -2.10
C PHE A 85 -2.72 -4.86 -1.26
N PRO A 86 -3.66 -4.29 -0.49
CA PRO A 86 -3.96 -2.85 -0.40
C PRO A 86 -3.22 -2.11 0.73
N GLY A 87 -2.50 -2.81 1.62
CA GLY A 87 -2.02 -2.26 2.89
C GLY A 87 -1.20 -0.98 2.77
N MET A 88 -0.23 -0.94 1.85
CA MET A 88 0.63 0.23 1.66
C MET A 88 -0.17 1.43 1.13
N VAL A 89 -1.07 1.19 0.17
CA VAL A 89 -1.92 2.26 -0.38
C VAL A 89 -2.83 2.83 0.70
N LEU A 90 -3.43 1.98 1.53
CA LEU A 90 -4.29 2.41 2.64
C LEU A 90 -3.51 3.24 3.66
N LYS A 91 -2.27 2.84 3.95
CA LYS A 91 -1.41 3.58 4.87
C LYS A 91 -1.10 4.97 4.35
N ILE A 92 -0.83 5.10 3.07
CA ILE A 92 -0.56 6.40 2.45
C ILE A 92 -1.80 7.30 2.54
N ALA A 93 -2.97 6.75 2.23
CA ALA A 93 -4.22 7.50 2.26
C ALA A 93 -4.67 7.85 3.69
N ARG A 94 -4.39 6.95 4.65
CA ARG A 94 -4.78 7.08 6.05
C ARG A 94 -3.55 6.90 6.94
N PRO A 95 -2.74 7.96 7.11
CA PRO A 95 -1.49 7.86 7.90
C PRO A 95 -1.70 7.48 9.36
N ASP A 96 -2.91 7.65 9.88
CA ASP A 96 -3.26 7.28 11.26
C ASP A 96 -3.32 5.77 11.48
N LEU A 97 -3.48 4.98 10.41
CA LEU A 97 -3.59 3.52 10.54
C LEU A 97 -2.29 2.89 11.02
N ASN A 98 -2.43 1.82 11.82
CA ASN A 98 -1.32 0.97 12.20
C ASN A 98 -1.36 -0.28 11.33
N VAL A 99 -0.42 -0.40 10.41
CA VAL A 99 -0.45 -1.41 9.36
C VAL A 99 0.65 -2.44 9.56
N THR A 100 0.28 -3.72 9.48
CA THR A 100 1.22 -4.82 9.42
C THR A 100 1.10 -5.49 8.05
N LEU A 101 2.20 -5.51 7.30
CA LEU A 101 2.28 -6.15 5.99
C LEU A 101 2.96 -7.50 6.17
N LEU A 102 2.22 -8.58 5.88
CA LEU A 102 2.71 -9.93 6.10
C LEU A 102 2.86 -10.66 4.77
N ASP A 103 4.01 -11.24 4.53
CA ASP A 103 4.25 -12.01 3.31
C ASP A 103 5.22 -13.16 3.59
N SER A 104 5.11 -14.21 2.78
CA SER A 104 5.97 -15.38 2.88
C SER A 104 7.27 -15.23 2.09
N LEU A 105 7.38 -14.24 1.22
CA LEU A 105 8.57 -14.01 0.40
C LEU A 105 9.35 -12.82 0.90
N ASN A 106 10.56 -13.09 1.42
CA ASN A 106 11.40 -12.05 1.97
C ASN A 106 11.77 -10.96 0.96
N LYS A 107 11.90 -11.30 -0.31
CA LYS A 107 12.20 -10.33 -1.37
C LYS A 107 11.15 -9.24 -1.47
N ARG A 108 9.87 -9.59 -1.29
CA ARG A 108 8.78 -8.61 -1.30
C ARG A 108 8.85 -7.69 -0.09
N LEU A 109 9.22 -8.23 1.06
CA LEU A 109 9.37 -7.44 2.28
C LEU A 109 10.53 -6.45 2.18
N LEU A 110 11.61 -6.82 1.49
CA LEU A 110 12.72 -5.90 1.24
C LEU A 110 12.25 -4.71 0.41
N PHE A 111 11.44 -4.96 -0.61
CA PHE A 111 10.83 -3.90 -1.40
C PHE A 111 9.95 -3.00 -0.52
N LEU A 112 9.06 -3.60 0.28
CA LEU A 112 8.13 -2.83 1.13
C LEU A 112 8.86 -2.00 2.18
N ASN A 113 9.96 -2.53 2.73
CA ASN A 113 10.80 -1.79 3.67
C ASN A 113 11.48 -0.59 2.98
N ASP A 114 11.91 -0.79 1.74
CA ASP A 114 12.50 0.29 0.95
C ASP A 114 11.48 1.40 0.68
N VAL A 115 10.25 1.03 0.34
CA VAL A 115 9.15 1.99 0.16
C VAL A 115 8.89 2.75 1.46
N THR A 116 8.74 2.02 2.56
CA THR A 116 8.46 2.62 3.87
C THR A 116 9.52 3.66 4.23
N GLU A 117 10.79 3.34 4.01
CA GLU A 117 11.89 4.24 4.30
C GLU A 117 11.87 5.48 3.40
N HIS A 118 11.72 5.28 2.08
CA HIS A 118 11.70 6.40 1.13
C HIS A 118 10.52 7.34 1.35
N LEU A 119 9.38 6.81 1.76
CA LEU A 119 8.19 7.61 2.02
C LEU A 119 8.18 8.22 3.42
N GLY A 120 9.10 7.82 4.28
CA GLY A 120 9.16 8.32 5.65
C GLY A 120 7.96 7.93 6.49
N LEU A 121 7.40 6.75 6.25
CA LEU A 121 6.19 6.29 6.96
C LEU A 121 6.55 5.73 8.34
N SER A 122 5.65 5.96 9.31
CA SER A 122 5.71 5.35 10.63
C SER A 122 4.39 4.64 10.92
N GLY A 123 4.36 3.74 11.89
CA GLY A 123 3.13 2.98 12.16
C GLY A 123 2.84 1.93 11.10
N ILE A 124 3.87 1.46 10.42
CA ILE A 124 3.78 0.38 9.45
C ILE A 124 4.99 -0.54 9.63
N LYS A 125 4.76 -1.83 9.58
CA LYS A 125 5.83 -2.81 9.71
C LYS A 125 5.59 -3.99 8.79
N THR A 126 6.68 -4.69 8.45
CA THR A 126 6.63 -5.91 7.66
C THR A 126 6.95 -7.11 8.53
N VAL A 127 6.32 -8.24 8.25
CA VAL A 127 6.54 -9.49 8.96
C VAL A 127 6.69 -10.63 7.95
N HIS A 128 7.79 -11.36 8.04
CA HIS A 128 8.07 -12.52 7.19
C HIS A 128 7.46 -13.76 7.83
N MET A 129 6.34 -14.21 7.32
CA MET A 129 5.61 -15.34 7.88
C MET A 129 4.57 -15.83 6.88
N ARG A 130 4.32 -17.15 6.87
CA ARG A 130 3.22 -17.68 6.08
C ARG A 130 1.89 -17.30 6.73
N ALA A 131 0.84 -17.16 5.91
CA ALA A 131 -0.47 -16.74 6.39
C ALA A 131 -1.01 -17.61 7.52
N GLU A 132 -0.87 -18.94 7.41
CA GLU A 132 -1.32 -19.87 8.45
C GLU A 132 -0.55 -19.71 9.75
N ASP A 133 0.74 -19.41 9.69
CA ASP A 133 1.55 -19.17 10.88
C ASP A 133 1.19 -17.84 11.53
N GLY A 134 0.94 -16.82 10.71
CA GLY A 134 0.49 -15.51 11.18
C GLY A 134 -0.85 -15.60 11.89
N GLY A 135 -1.78 -16.39 11.34
CA GLY A 135 -3.08 -16.60 11.95
C GLY A 135 -3.03 -17.27 13.31
N ARG A 136 -1.94 -17.96 13.64
CA ARG A 136 -1.75 -18.61 14.95
C ARG A 136 -1.01 -17.72 15.94
N ALA A 137 -0.30 -16.72 15.46
CA ALA A 137 0.48 -15.85 16.34
C ALA A 137 -0.44 -14.94 17.15
N ALA A 138 -0.26 -14.89 18.47
CA ALA A 138 -1.12 -14.10 19.35
C ALA A 138 -1.14 -12.61 18.98
N GLN A 139 -0.03 -12.08 18.49
CA GLN A 139 0.09 -10.67 18.10
C GLN A 139 -0.81 -10.28 16.93
N PHE A 140 -1.34 -11.23 16.17
CA PHE A 140 -2.23 -11.00 15.03
C PHE A 140 -3.69 -11.36 15.34
N ARG A 141 -3.99 -11.75 16.56
CA ARG A 141 -5.35 -12.04 17.00
C ARG A 141 -5.98 -10.78 17.56
N GLU A 142 -7.23 -10.57 17.22
CA GLU A 142 -8.01 -9.48 17.81
C GLU A 142 -8.55 -9.85 19.18
#